data_dcb0a6dfdfd19f298af6d391325bb5a6
#
_entry.id   dcb0a6dfdfd19f298af6d391325bb5a6
#
_cell.length_a   1.000
_cell.length_b   1.000
_cell.length_c   1.000
_cell.angle_alpha   90.00
_cell.angle_beta   90.00
_cell.angle_gamma   90.00
#
_symmetry.space_group_name_H-M   'P 1'
#
loop_
_entity.id
_entity.type
_entity.pdbx_description
1 polymer ?
#
loop_
_entity_poly.entity_id
_entity_poly.type
_entity_poly.pdbx_seq_one_letter_code
_entity_poly.pdbx_strand_id
1 'polypeptide(L)'
;MEYLDYDVIKENYKLFFGYSDLTTVLNVMKSQTNGVNYLYQILNIIENEEIRTNFENTFMKNEQILFDVKWRFFQGSSVEGEVIGGNIRCFLKLVGTKYFPEVDNKVLFIEGLGTSIEGLVTHLAQLKQIGVFDRISGLLIGTFTKIEKEISVEELFELVQEYIPSSLAVAKTQEVGHAKNSKALKIGEKIYIKNELI
;
A
#
# COMPACT_ATOMS: atom_id res chain seq x y z
N MET A 1 -3.61 -19.85 -2.37
CA MET A 1 -3.93 -19.52 -0.98
C MET A 1 -4.45 -20.73 -0.21
N GLU A 2 -5.36 -21.52 -0.76
CA GLU A 2 -5.97 -22.69 -0.07
C GLU A 2 -4.99 -23.85 0.23
N TYR A 3 -3.86 -23.87 -0.44
CA TYR A 3 -2.83 -24.91 -0.27
C TYR A 3 -1.71 -24.54 0.71
N LEU A 4 -1.81 -23.35 1.35
CA LEU A 4 -0.83 -22.90 2.34
C LEU A 4 -1.25 -23.36 3.73
N ASP A 5 -0.30 -23.92 4.48
CA ASP A 5 -0.46 -24.22 5.89
C ASP A 5 -0.10 -22.97 6.71
N TYR A 6 -1.13 -22.21 7.06
CA TYR A 6 -0.96 -20.95 7.78
C TYR A 6 -0.51 -21.15 9.24
N ASP A 7 -0.79 -22.28 9.85
CA ASP A 7 -0.34 -22.57 11.21
C ASP A 7 1.17 -22.79 11.22
N VAL A 8 1.69 -23.59 10.29
CA VAL A 8 3.14 -23.77 10.11
C VAL A 8 3.83 -22.44 9.80
N ILE A 9 3.24 -21.62 8.93
CA ILE A 9 3.81 -20.32 8.59
C ILE A 9 3.83 -19.39 9.82
N LYS A 10 2.76 -19.37 10.61
CA LYS A 10 2.64 -18.54 11.81
C LYS A 10 3.67 -18.93 12.87
N GLU A 11 3.87 -20.22 13.10
CA GLU A 11 4.87 -20.74 14.04
C GLU A 11 6.32 -20.47 13.61
N ASN A 12 6.56 -20.39 12.29
CA ASN A 12 7.88 -20.21 11.70
C ASN A 12 7.99 -18.91 10.90
N TYR A 13 7.32 -17.85 11.35
CA TYR A 13 7.21 -16.61 10.59
C TYR A 13 8.57 -16.03 10.22
N LYS A 14 8.74 -15.67 8.95
CA LYS A 14 9.94 -15.06 8.37
C LYS A 14 9.58 -13.70 7.75
N LEU A 15 10.58 -12.86 7.54
CA LEU A 15 10.40 -11.64 6.74
C LEU A 15 9.89 -12.01 5.36
N PHE A 16 8.69 -11.56 5.03
CA PHE A 16 8.06 -11.83 3.74
C PHE A 16 7.96 -10.54 2.93
N PHE A 17 8.61 -10.56 1.77
CA PHE A 17 8.62 -9.44 0.83
C PHE A 17 7.76 -9.78 -0.38
N GLY A 18 6.95 -8.82 -0.79
CA GLY A 18 6.11 -8.97 -1.96
C GLY A 18 5.88 -7.64 -2.65
N TYR A 19 5.48 -7.72 -3.91
CA TYR A 19 5.29 -6.55 -4.73
C TYR A 19 4.30 -6.82 -5.87
N SER A 20 3.63 -5.81 -6.37
CA SER A 20 2.70 -5.95 -7.50
C SER A 20 1.67 -7.07 -7.29
N ASP A 21 1.71 -8.17 -8.06
CA ASP A 21 0.77 -9.29 -7.93
C ASP A 21 0.82 -9.99 -6.56
N LEU A 22 1.95 -9.93 -5.85
CA LEU A 22 2.07 -10.45 -4.50
C LEU A 22 1.30 -9.62 -3.45
N THR A 23 0.71 -8.48 -3.81
CA THR A 23 -0.23 -7.75 -2.94
C THR A 23 -1.31 -8.65 -2.36
N THR A 24 -1.85 -9.58 -3.17
CA THR A 24 -2.82 -10.57 -2.69
C THR A 24 -2.25 -11.43 -1.57
N VAL A 25 -1.02 -11.92 -1.76
CA VAL A 25 -0.33 -12.78 -0.79
C VAL A 25 -0.02 -12.01 0.49
N LEU A 26 0.50 -10.77 0.39
CA LEU A 26 0.82 -9.94 1.56
C LEU A 26 -0.38 -9.74 2.48
N ASN A 27 -1.55 -9.40 1.90
CA ASN A 27 -2.77 -9.16 2.67
C ASN A 27 -3.34 -10.46 3.26
N VAL A 28 -3.32 -11.55 2.51
CA VAL A 28 -3.78 -12.85 3.02
C VAL A 28 -2.86 -13.39 4.11
N MET A 29 -1.55 -13.31 3.93
CA MET A 29 -0.59 -13.68 4.96
C MET A 29 -0.81 -12.89 6.24
N LYS A 30 -1.05 -11.57 6.15
CA LYS A 30 -1.41 -10.74 7.32
C LYS A 30 -2.67 -11.24 8.00
N SER A 31 -3.76 -11.46 7.25
CA SER A 31 -5.05 -11.86 7.83
C SER A 31 -5.03 -13.25 8.47
N GLN A 32 -4.22 -14.18 7.93
CA GLN A 32 -4.17 -15.57 8.39
C GLN A 32 -3.12 -15.82 9.47
N THR A 33 -2.01 -15.06 9.47
CA THR A 33 -0.90 -15.31 10.41
C THR A 33 -0.71 -14.19 11.43
N ASN A 34 -1.36 -13.06 11.23
CA ASN A 34 -1.17 -11.82 11.97
C ASN A 34 0.28 -11.25 11.91
N GLY A 35 1.09 -11.74 10.98
CA GLY A 35 2.45 -11.28 10.75
C GLY A 35 2.50 -9.98 9.94
N VAL A 36 3.58 -9.22 10.09
CA VAL A 36 3.86 -8.03 9.28
C VAL A 36 4.60 -8.45 8.01
N ASN A 37 4.10 -7.99 6.84
CA ASN A 37 4.71 -8.26 5.55
C ASN A 37 5.21 -6.96 4.92
N TYR A 38 6.14 -7.06 4.00
CA TYR A 38 6.79 -5.90 3.40
C TYR A 38 6.41 -5.75 1.93
N LEU A 39 5.71 -4.66 1.61
CA LEU A 39 5.51 -4.24 0.23
C LEU A 39 6.82 -3.63 -0.26
N TYR A 40 7.64 -4.43 -0.90
CA TYR A 40 8.97 -4.06 -1.38
C TYR A 40 9.44 -4.99 -2.49
N GLN A 41 9.96 -4.42 -3.57
CA GLN A 41 10.53 -5.20 -4.67
C GLN A 41 11.97 -5.57 -4.35
N ILE A 42 12.17 -6.67 -3.63
CA ILE A 42 13.50 -7.10 -3.16
C ILE A 42 14.52 -7.27 -4.29
N LEU A 43 14.09 -7.61 -5.50
CA LEU A 43 15.01 -7.75 -6.64
C LEU A 43 15.72 -6.45 -7.01
N ASN A 44 15.21 -5.29 -6.58
CA ASN A 44 15.89 -4.01 -6.81
C ASN A 44 17.26 -3.94 -6.15
N ILE A 45 17.54 -4.75 -5.12
CA ILE A 45 18.85 -4.79 -4.44
C ILE A 45 20.02 -5.17 -5.36
N ILE A 46 19.73 -5.84 -6.49
CA ILE A 46 20.75 -6.20 -7.49
C ILE A 46 21.02 -5.08 -8.49
N GLU A 47 20.20 -4.04 -8.52
CA GLU A 47 20.28 -2.97 -9.51
C GLU A 47 21.47 -2.03 -9.26
N ASN A 48 21.70 -1.68 -8.00
CA ASN A 48 22.85 -0.86 -7.62
C ASN A 48 23.21 -1.00 -6.14
N GLU A 49 24.39 -0.51 -5.78
CA GLU A 49 24.97 -0.62 -4.44
C GLU A 49 24.21 0.22 -3.39
N GLU A 50 23.71 1.39 -3.77
CA GLU A 50 22.93 2.25 -2.86
C GLU A 50 21.64 1.55 -2.40
N ILE A 51 20.88 0.97 -3.32
CA ILE A 51 19.64 0.26 -3.00
C ILE A 51 19.94 -0.93 -2.09
N ARG A 52 20.99 -1.69 -2.36
CA ARG A 52 21.44 -2.80 -1.52
C ARG A 52 21.83 -2.32 -0.12
N THR A 53 22.62 -1.25 -0.03
CA THR A 53 23.02 -0.66 1.25
C THR A 53 21.83 -0.20 2.07
N ASN A 54 20.86 0.46 1.46
CA ASN A 54 19.63 0.88 2.12
C ASN A 54 18.82 -0.32 2.64
N PHE A 55 18.76 -1.40 1.87
CA PHE A 55 18.12 -2.65 2.30
C PHE A 55 18.84 -3.27 3.50
N GLU A 56 20.16 -3.43 3.42
CA GLU A 56 20.98 -3.98 4.51
C GLU A 56 20.88 -3.14 5.78
N ASN A 57 20.96 -1.83 5.66
CA ASN A 57 20.82 -0.93 6.80
C ASN A 57 19.43 -1.05 7.45
N THR A 58 18.37 -1.15 6.63
CA THR A 58 17.01 -1.25 7.14
C THR A 58 16.74 -2.60 7.81
N PHE A 59 17.05 -3.71 7.14
CA PHE A 59 16.61 -5.03 7.59
C PHE A 59 17.65 -5.79 8.42
N MET A 60 18.94 -5.47 8.30
CA MET A 60 20.01 -6.12 9.06
C MET A 60 20.53 -5.26 10.21
N LYS A 61 20.50 -3.90 10.06
CA LYS A 61 20.97 -2.97 11.10
C LYS A 61 19.83 -2.26 11.83
N ASN A 62 18.57 -2.56 11.46
CA ASN A 62 17.37 -2.02 12.10
C ASN A 62 17.22 -0.49 12.00
N GLU A 63 17.74 0.11 10.92
CA GLU A 63 17.55 1.52 10.61
C GLU A 63 16.18 1.74 9.92
N GLN A 64 15.71 3.00 9.82
CA GLN A 64 14.39 3.29 9.25
C GLN A 64 14.45 3.77 7.78
N ILE A 65 15.57 3.60 7.08
CA ILE A 65 15.83 4.23 5.77
C ILE A 65 14.73 3.95 4.75
N LEU A 66 14.33 2.70 4.58
CA LEU A 66 13.28 2.33 3.63
C LEU A 66 11.87 2.61 4.14
N PHE A 67 11.69 2.88 5.43
CA PHE A 67 10.38 3.19 6.04
C PHE A 67 10.18 4.69 6.28
N ASP A 68 11.23 5.50 6.17
CA ASP A 68 11.15 6.96 6.23
C ASP A 68 10.55 7.51 4.93
N VAL A 69 9.25 7.36 4.76
CA VAL A 69 8.49 7.78 3.58
C VAL A 69 7.89 9.15 3.81
N LYS A 70 8.12 10.06 2.84
CA LYS A 70 7.54 11.41 2.87
C LYS A 70 6.15 11.41 2.24
N TRP A 71 5.19 12.01 2.95
CA TRP A 71 3.80 12.08 2.57
C TRP A 71 3.33 13.52 2.38
N ARG A 72 2.67 13.79 1.27
CA ARG A 72 1.97 15.05 1.02
C ARG A 72 0.47 14.83 1.24
N PHE A 73 -0.12 15.58 2.16
CA PHE A 73 -1.56 15.56 2.40
C PHE A 73 -2.30 16.36 1.34
N PHE A 74 -3.39 15.79 0.85
CA PHE A 74 -4.35 16.41 -0.05
C PHE A 74 -5.68 16.66 0.65
N GLN A 75 -6.01 15.84 1.65
CA GLN A 75 -7.23 15.95 2.45
C GLN A 75 -6.94 15.50 3.87
N GLY A 76 -7.48 16.22 4.87
CA GLY A 76 -7.20 15.96 6.28
C GLY A 76 -5.79 16.35 6.72
N SER A 77 -5.42 16.00 7.95
CA SER A 77 -4.15 16.40 8.57
C SER A 77 -3.39 15.27 9.22
N SER A 78 -4.01 14.11 9.36
CA SER A 78 -3.34 12.92 9.89
C SER A 78 -4.01 11.64 9.38
N VAL A 79 -3.23 10.57 9.30
CA VAL A 79 -3.67 9.21 9.00
C VAL A 79 -3.13 8.29 10.08
N GLU A 80 -4.01 7.46 10.67
CA GLU A 80 -3.64 6.48 11.68
C GLU A 80 -4.38 5.17 11.45
N GLY A 81 -3.68 4.05 11.57
CA GLY A 81 -4.27 2.71 11.49
C GLY A 81 -3.30 1.67 10.96
N GLU A 82 -3.74 0.42 10.96
CA GLU A 82 -3.01 -0.69 10.39
C GLU A 82 -3.10 -0.64 8.85
N VAL A 83 -1.97 -0.77 8.18
CA VAL A 83 -1.89 -0.67 6.71
C VAL A 83 -2.33 -1.97 6.05
N ILE A 84 -3.23 -1.85 5.10
CA ILE A 84 -3.63 -2.89 4.15
C ILE A 84 -3.50 -2.37 2.71
N GLY A 85 -3.61 -3.25 1.73
CA GLY A 85 -3.60 -2.84 0.33
C GLY A 85 -2.29 -3.13 -0.40
N GLY A 86 -1.93 -2.28 -1.35
CA GLY A 86 -0.81 -2.41 -2.28
C GLY A 86 -1.24 -2.09 -3.71
N ASN A 87 -0.88 -2.92 -4.69
CA ASN A 87 -1.35 -2.75 -6.06
C ASN A 87 -2.88 -2.87 -6.11
N ILE A 88 -3.56 -1.78 -6.52
CA ILE A 88 -5.02 -1.67 -6.41
C ILE A 88 -5.74 -2.80 -7.18
N ARG A 89 -5.30 -3.11 -8.40
CA ARG A 89 -5.87 -4.18 -9.23
C ARG A 89 -5.73 -5.54 -8.53
N CYS A 90 -4.61 -5.77 -7.88
CA CYS A 90 -4.32 -7.04 -7.22
C CYS A 90 -5.02 -7.17 -5.89
N PHE A 91 -5.14 -6.09 -5.13
CA PHE A 91 -5.93 -6.03 -3.90
C PHE A 91 -7.41 -6.35 -4.17
N LEU A 92 -7.98 -5.78 -5.22
CA LEU A 92 -9.37 -6.01 -5.62
C LEU A 92 -9.67 -7.45 -6.06
N LYS A 93 -8.67 -8.27 -6.43
CA LYS A 93 -8.87 -9.71 -6.69
C LYS A 93 -9.33 -10.49 -5.44
N LEU A 94 -9.13 -9.94 -4.25
CA LEU A 94 -9.57 -10.56 -3.00
C LEU A 94 -11.06 -10.33 -2.72
N VAL A 95 -11.68 -9.30 -3.33
CA VAL A 95 -13.10 -8.96 -3.12
C VAL A 95 -14.01 -10.13 -3.48
N GLY A 96 -14.95 -10.42 -2.59
CA GLY A 96 -15.88 -11.55 -2.74
C GLY A 96 -15.29 -12.90 -2.35
N THR A 97 -14.04 -12.95 -1.90
CA THR A 97 -13.42 -14.17 -1.36
C THR A 97 -13.34 -14.10 0.18
N LYS A 98 -13.16 -15.24 0.83
CA LYS A 98 -12.89 -15.33 2.27
C LYS A 98 -11.57 -14.68 2.70
N TYR A 99 -10.76 -14.26 1.74
CA TYR A 99 -9.43 -13.69 1.95
C TYR A 99 -9.41 -12.16 1.87
N PHE A 100 -10.55 -11.52 1.56
CA PHE A 100 -10.62 -10.06 1.61
C PHE A 100 -10.39 -9.59 3.05
N PRO A 101 -9.42 -8.71 3.30
CA PRO A 101 -9.09 -8.31 4.66
C PRO A 101 -10.21 -7.49 5.29
N GLU A 102 -10.31 -7.53 6.62
CA GLU A 102 -11.10 -6.57 7.37
C GLU A 102 -10.57 -5.16 7.13
N VAL A 103 -11.47 -4.23 6.80
CA VAL A 103 -11.10 -2.85 6.41
C VAL A 103 -11.43 -1.81 7.46
N ASP A 104 -12.21 -2.16 8.50
CA ASP A 104 -12.65 -1.21 9.52
C ASP A 104 -11.48 -0.60 10.27
N ASN A 105 -11.42 0.74 10.26
CA ASN A 105 -10.36 1.53 10.88
C ASN A 105 -8.93 1.17 10.39
N LYS A 106 -8.83 0.62 9.17
CA LYS A 106 -7.53 0.37 8.52
C LYS A 106 -7.12 1.55 7.65
N VAL A 107 -5.85 1.63 7.35
CA VAL A 107 -5.30 2.54 6.36
C VAL A 107 -5.12 1.77 5.06
N LEU A 108 -5.87 2.17 4.03
CA LEU A 108 -5.73 1.57 2.71
C LEU A 108 -4.61 2.25 1.93
N PHE A 109 -3.61 1.49 1.53
CA PHE A 109 -2.59 1.93 0.58
C PHE A 109 -2.92 1.42 -0.83
N ILE A 110 -2.86 2.29 -1.83
CA ILE A 110 -3.07 1.94 -3.24
C ILE A 110 -1.96 2.48 -4.14
N GLU A 111 -1.56 1.70 -5.12
CA GLU A 111 -0.60 2.08 -6.16
C GLU A 111 -0.87 1.30 -7.46
N GLY A 112 -0.19 1.66 -8.58
CA GLY A 112 -0.34 0.92 -9.83
C GLY A 112 0.71 1.25 -10.89
N LEU A 113 1.22 0.23 -11.59
CA LEU A 113 2.18 0.41 -12.70
C LEU A 113 1.47 0.77 -14.02
N GLY A 114 0.61 -0.13 -14.49
CA GLY A 114 -0.01 -0.09 -15.82
C GLY A 114 -1.50 0.28 -15.79
N THR A 115 -2.03 0.69 -14.66
CA THR A 115 -3.43 1.12 -14.52
C THR A 115 -3.64 2.39 -15.36
N SER A 116 -4.64 2.37 -16.26
CA SER A 116 -5.08 3.57 -16.97
C SER A 116 -6.04 4.41 -16.10
N ILE A 117 -6.36 5.61 -16.54
CA ILE A 117 -7.32 6.48 -15.86
C ILE A 117 -8.67 5.78 -15.71
N GLU A 118 -9.20 5.18 -16.79
CA GLU A 118 -10.48 4.45 -16.79
C GLU A 118 -10.42 3.22 -15.89
N GLY A 119 -9.27 2.55 -15.85
CA GLY A 119 -9.02 1.42 -14.95
C GLY A 119 -9.04 1.86 -13.49
N LEU A 120 -8.42 3.00 -13.16
CA LEU A 120 -8.46 3.55 -11.81
C LEU A 120 -9.88 3.93 -11.40
N VAL A 121 -10.62 4.62 -12.28
CA VAL A 121 -12.04 4.97 -12.08
C VAL A 121 -12.87 3.72 -11.74
N THR A 122 -12.69 2.64 -12.51
CA THR A 122 -13.39 1.36 -12.27
C THR A 122 -13.04 0.78 -10.89
N HIS A 123 -11.76 0.80 -10.52
CA HIS A 123 -11.30 0.28 -9.23
C HIS A 123 -11.81 1.13 -8.04
N LEU A 124 -11.79 2.46 -8.17
CA LEU A 124 -12.32 3.37 -7.14
C LEU A 124 -13.83 3.20 -6.98
N ALA A 125 -14.57 3.09 -8.10
CA ALA A 125 -15.99 2.83 -8.09
C ALA A 125 -16.31 1.50 -7.38
N GLN A 126 -15.55 0.43 -7.63
CA GLN A 126 -15.71 -0.85 -6.96
C GLN A 126 -15.47 -0.72 -5.45
N LEU A 127 -14.38 -0.06 -5.02
CA LEU A 127 -14.09 0.18 -3.59
C LEU A 127 -15.20 0.98 -2.91
N LYS A 128 -15.75 2.00 -3.58
CA LYS A 128 -16.89 2.79 -3.09
C LYS A 128 -18.15 1.93 -2.94
N GLN A 129 -18.49 1.14 -3.97
CA GLN A 129 -19.69 0.30 -3.97
C GLN A 129 -19.69 -0.77 -2.87
N ILE A 130 -18.54 -1.32 -2.54
CA ILE A 130 -18.40 -2.28 -1.43
C ILE A 130 -18.17 -1.61 -0.07
N GLY A 131 -18.29 -0.26 0.01
CA GLY A 131 -18.25 0.51 1.24
C GLY A 131 -16.89 0.61 1.92
N VAL A 132 -15.78 0.41 1.19
CA VAL A 132 -14.44 0.45 1.78
C VAL A 132 -14.10 1.87 2.26
N PHE A 133 -14.40 2.89 1.47
CA PHE A 133 -14.03 4.27 1.79
C PHE A 133 -14.78 4.86 2.99
N ASP A 134 -15.93 4.29 3.35
CA ASP A 134 -16.71 4.69 4.53
C ASP A 134 -16.21 4.03 5.82
N ARG A 135 -15.37 3.01 5.70
CA ARG A 135 -14.92 2.15 6.81
C ARG A 135 -13.45 2.33 7.17
N ILE A 136 -12.61 2.73 6.22
CA ILE A 136 -11.18 2.95 6.45
C ILE A 136 -10.92 4.26 7.22
N SER A 137 -9.81 4.31 7.97
CA SER A 137 -9.39 5.51 8.70
C SER A 137 -8.56 6.49 7.85
N GLY A 138 -8.03 6.05 6.71
CA GLY A 138 -7.25 6.89 5.81
C GLY A 138 -6.90 6.19 4.51
N LEU A 139 -6.64 6.99 3.49
CA LEU A 139 -6.20 6.54 2.18
C LEU A 139 -4.78 7.04 1.90
N LEU A 140 -3.87 6.14 1.64
CA LEU A 140 -2.51 6.43 1.19
C LEU A 140 -2.36 6.06 -0.28
N ILE A 141 -1.82 6.97 -1.05
CA ILE A 141 -1.62 6.81 -2.49
C ILE A 141 -0.13 6.78 -2.79
N GLY A 142 0.34 5.69 -3.35
CA GLY A 142 1.68 5.56 -3.94
C GLY A 142 1.71 6.07 -5.38
N THR A 143 2.69 5.60 -6.16
CA THR A 143 2.79 6.02 -7.56
C THR A 143 1.81 5.26 -8.45
N PHE A 144 1.15 5.98 -9.34
CA PHE A 144 0.41 5.43 -10.49
C PHE A 144 1.22 5.71 -11.75
N THR A 145 2.25 4.90 -11.99
CA THR A 145 3.32 5.18 -12.96
C THR A 145 2.84 5.50 -14.38
N LYS A 146 1.77 4.86 -14.86
CA LYS A 146 1.19 5.16 -16.17
C LYS A 146 0.40 6.46 -16.11
N ILE A 147 -0.49 6.61 -15.16
CA ILE A 147 -1.40 7.77 -15.01
C ILE A 147 -0.60 9.06 -14.83
N GLU A 148 0.43 9.04 -13.98
CA GLU A 148 1.25 10.22 -13.67
C GLU A 148 2.14 10.69 -14.85
N LYS A 149 2.13 9.99 -15.98
CA LYS A 149 2.68 10.45 -17.25
C LYS A 149 1.66 11.21 -18.11
N GLU A 150 0.38 11.03 -17.80
CA GLU A 150 -0.74 11.55 -18.58
C GLU A 150 -1.40 12.75 -17.89
N ILE A 151 -1.48 12.73 -16.56
CA ILE A 151 -2.09 13.79 -15.75
C ILE A 151 -1.21 14.16 -14.54
N SER A 152 -1.42 15.35 -14.01
CA SER A 152 -0.75 15.84 -12.79
C SER A 152 -1.24 15.09 -11.54
N VAL A 153 -0.49 15.26 -10.44
CA VAL A 153 -0.87 14.68 -9.13
C VAL A 153 -2.13 15.34 -8.59
N GLU A 154 -2.34 16.60 -8.89
CA GLU A 154 -3.54 17.37 -8.54
C GLU A 154 -4.77 16.81 -9.26
N GLU A 155 -4.70 16.61 -10.57
CA GLU A 155 -5.79 16.01 -11.36
C GLU A 155 -6.07 14.57 -10.94
N LEU A 156 -5.04 13.80 -10.59
CA LEU A 156 -5.22 12.46 -10.01
C LEU A 156 -6.02 12.53 -8.69
N PHE A 157 -5.73 13.52 -7.84
CA PHE A 157 -6.45 13.67 -6.58
C PHE A 157 -7.89 14.14 -6.80
N GLU A 158 -8.14 15.08 -7.71
CA GLU A 158 -9.50 15.50 -8.09
C GLU A 158 -10.34 14.30 -8.53
N LEU A 159 -9.77 13.41 -9.35
CA LEU A 159 -10.43 12.19 -9.76
C LEU A 159 -10.72 11.25 -8.56
N VAL A 160 -9.80 11.10 -7.62
CA VAL A 160 -10.00 10.26 -6.42
C VAL A 160 -11.11 10.85 -5.53
N GLN A 161 -11.17 12.16 -5.39
CA GLN A 161 -12.17 12.86 -4.56
C GLN A 161 -13.63 12.57 -4.95
N GLU A 162 -13.90 12.22 -6.21
CA GLU A 162 -15.26 11.86 -6.65
C GLU A 162 -15.79 10.57 -5.99
N TYR A 163 -14.90 9.76 -5.44
CA TYR A 163 -15.21 8.42 -4.92
C TYR A 163 -15.16 8.32 -3.40
N ILE A 164 -14.52 9.27 -2.73
CA ILE A 164 -14.25 9.20 -1.29
C ILE A 164 -15.06 10.25 -0.50
N PRO A 165 -15.36 10.00 0.79
CA PRO A 165 -15.93 11.03 1.66
C PRO A 165 -14.96 12.20 1.86
N SER A 166 -15.52 13.43 1.96
CA SER A 166 -14.72 14.62 2.25
C SER A 166 -14.06 14.62 3.64
N SER A 167 -14.49 13.73 4.53
CA SER A 167 -13.91 13.54 5.86
C SER A 167 -12.72 12.58 5.89
N LEU A 168 -12.52 11.77 4.83
CA LEU A 168 -11.44 10.78 4.79
C LEU A 168 -10.09 11.46 4.56
N ALA A 169 -9.13 11.25 5.46
CA ALA A 169 -7.78 11.77 5.27
C ALA A 169 -7.07 11.05 4.11
N VAL A 170 -6.41 11.84 3.25
CA VAL A 170 -5.69 11.34 2.06
C VAL A 170 -4.30 11.94 1.99
N ALA A 171 -3.30 11.08 1.89
CA ALA A 171 -1.92 11.49 1.64
C ALA A 171 -1.31 10.69 0.49
N LYS A 172 -0.40 11.32 -0.25
CA LYS A 172 0.30 10.71 -1.39
C LYS A 172 1.81 10.78 -1.21
N THR A 173 2.48 9.76 -1.72
CA THR A 173 3.94 9.72 -1.85
C THR A 173 4.37 9.39 -3.28
N GLN A 174 5.56 9.86 -3.64
CA GLN A 174 6.27 9.45 -4.85
C GLN A 174 7.35 8.39 -4.55
N GLU A 175 7.50 8.02 -3.29
CA GLU A 175 8.59 7.15 -2.84
C GLU A 175 8.20 5.68 -2.73
N VAL A 176 6.91 5.32 -2.81
CA VAL A 176 6.43 3.93 -2.78
C VAL A 176 5.63 3.62 -4.04
N GLY A 177 6.07 2.59 -4.76
CA GLY A 177 5.45 2.15 -6.01
C GLY A 177 6.42 1.37 -6.90
N HIS A 178 6.34 1.51 -8.24
CA HIS A 178 7.07 0.68 -9.19
C HIS A 178 8.44 1.25 -9.63
N ALA A 179 8.94 2.31 -9.00
CA ALA A 179 10.27 2.82 -9.28
C ALA A 179 11.36 1.89 -8.70
N LYS A 180 12.53 1.84 -9.35
CA LYS A 180 13.67 1.01 -8.90
C LYS A 180 14.16 1.38 -7.50
N ASN A 181 14.12 2.65 -7.17
CA ASN A 181 14.49 3.20 -5.86
C ASN A 181 13.31 3.31 -4.89
N SER A 182 12.23 2.56 -5.14
CA SER A 182 11.06 2.57 -4.27
C SER A 182 11.42 2.16 -2.85
N LYS A 183 10.88 2.90 -1.89
CA LYS A 183 10.90 2.56 -0.47
C LYS A 183 9.91 1.44 -0.14
N ALA A 184 9.99 0.92 1.06
CA ALA A 184 9.15 -0.17 1.55
C ALA A 184 7.95 0.36 2.36
N LEU A 185 6.86 -0.40 2.34
CA LEU A 185 5.73 -0.18 3.23
C LEU A 185 5.42 -1.48 3.99
N LYS A 186 5.13 -1.36 5.28
CA LYS A 186 4.79 -2.51 6.11
C LYS A 186 3.28 -2.77 6.05
N ILE A 187 2.87 -3.89 5.47
CA ILE A 187 1.48 -4.34 5.46
C ILE A 187 1.19 -5.08 6.77
N GLY A 188 0.17 -4.62 7.48
CA GLY A 188 -0.23 -5.18 8.77
C GLY A 188 0.41 -4.53 10.00
N GLU A 189 1.18 -3.47 9.82
CA GLU A 189 1.70 -2.64 10.92
C GLU A 189 0.87 -1.35 11.06
N LYS A 190 0.71 -0.88 12.29
CA LYS A 190 0.09 0.42 12.54
C LYS A 190 1.05 1.54 12.18
N ILE A 191 0.54 2.54 11.46
CA ILE A 191 1.25 3.78 11.16
C ILE A 191 0.51 4.98 11.75
N TYR A 192 1.25 6.03 12.01
CA TYR A 192 0.75 7.35 12.29
C TYR A 192 1.52 8.36 11.44
N ILE A 193 0.82 9.06 10.57
CA ILE A 193 1.38 10.09 9.68
C ILE A 193 0.64 11.39 9.97
N LYS A 194 1.38 12.47 10.16
CA LYS A 194 0.85 13.80 10.40
C LYS A 194 1.37 14.76 9.34
N ASN A 195 0.54 15.71 8.93
CA ASN A 195 0.96 16.79 8.08
C ASN A 195 1.91 17.73 8.86
N GLU A 196 3.17 17.80 8.45
CA GLU A 196 4.19 18.62 9.11
C GLU A 196 4.03 20.13 8.81
N LEU A 197 3.10 20.48 7.93
CA LEU A 197 2.86 21.87 7.48
C LEU A 197 1.74 22.59 8.25
N ILE A 198 1.22 21.96 9.32
CA ILE A 198 0.15 22.51 10.16
C ILE A 198 0.60 22.62 11.62
#